data_6e2f3101e89ad85e14e7018d70b403a0
#
_entry.id   6e2f3101e89ad85e14e7018d70b403a0
#
_cell.length_a   1.000
_cell.length_b   1.000
_cell.length_c   1.000
_cell.angle_alpha   90.00
_cell.angle_beta   90.00
_cell.angle_gamma   90.00
#
_symmetry.space_group_name_H-M   'P 1'
#
loop_
_entity.id
_entity.type
_entity.pdbx_description
1 polymer ?
#
loop_
_entity_poly.entity_id
_entity_poly.type
_entity_poly.pdbx_seq_one_letter_code
_entity_poly.pdbx_strand_id
1 'polypeptide(L)'
;MSDDKITIEVKQLHVTTFGLMGKDKAYPIYFKTRFGIHTFFLKFPIDVVILDKEKRVVKLVERLTPNKFLVWNLKYNHVVELPVGTIKRKDIKLGEKVHLVTH
;
A
#
# COMPACT_ATOMS: atom_id res chain seq x y z
N MET A 1 -6.39 -26.10 8.31
CA MET A 1 -5.77 -24.87 8.75
C MET A 1 -6.25 -23.67 7.98
N SER A 2 -6.65 -22.67 8.68
CA SER A 2 -7.14 -21.47 8.03
C SER A 2 -5.97 -20.70 7.40
N ASP A 3 -6.24 -20.04 6.28
CA ASP A 3 -5.35 -19.03 5.76
C ASP A 3 -5.41 -17.85 6.73
N ASP A 4 -4.33 -17.61 7.42
CA ASP A 4 -4.26 -16.46 8.29
C ASP A 4 -4.19 -15.21 7.41
N LYS A 5 -5.32 -14.54 7.33
CA LYS A 5 -5.42 -13.33 6.53
C LYS A 5 -5.22 -12.13 7.40
N ILE A 6 -4.42 -11.22 6.90
CA ILE A 6 -4.31 -9.90 7.51
C ILE A 6 -5.45 -9.06 6.95
N THR A 7 -6.24 -8.47 7.83
CA THR A 7 -7.34 -7.61 7.42
C THR A 7 -6.91 -6.16 7.54
N ILE A 8 -7.10 -5.42 6.47
CA ILE A 8 -6.79 -3.99 6.45
C ILE A 8 -8.01 -3.22 5.93
N GLU A 9 -8.49 -2.29 6.74
CA GLU A 9 -9.55 -1.39 6.30
C GLU A 9 -8.93 -0.26 5.52
N VAL A 10 -9.41 -0.06 4.31
CA VAL A 10 -8.82 0.92 3.39
C VAL A 10 -9.91 1.76 2.75
N LYS A 11 -9.55 2.94 2.34
CA LYS A 11 -10.37 3.75 1.45
C LYS A 11 -9.91 3.43 0.02
N GLN A 12 -10.84 2.96 -0.80
CA GLN A 12 -10.52 2.65 -2.18
C GLN A 12 -10.60 3.92 -3.03
N LEU A 13 -9.55 4.14 -3.83
CA LEU A 13 -9.49 5.26 -4.75
C LEU A 13 -9.50 4.74 -6.18
N HIS A 14 -10.24 5.42 -7.05
CA HIS A 14 -10.29 5.07 -8.46
C HIS A 14 -9.22 5.76 -9.27
N VAL A 15 -8.73 6.89 -8.78
CA VAL A 15 -7.63 7.62 -9.41
C VAL A 15 -6.50 7.74 -8.40
N THR A 16 -5.28 7.65 -8.93
CA THR A 16 -4.09 7.61 -8.07
C THR A 16 -3.43 8.96 -7.93
N THR A 17 -3.86 9.95 -8.71
CA THR A 17 -3.13 11.19 -8.90
C THR A 17 -2.85 11.93 -7.61
N PHE A 18 -3.79 11.93 -6.70
CA PHE A 18 -3.63 12.70 -5.48
C PHE A 18 -3.38 11.84 -4.24
N GLY A 19 -3.83 10.58 -4.23
CA GLY A 19 -3.57 9.67 -3.12
C GLY A 19 -3.57 10.36 -1.76
N LEU A 20 -2.43 10.29 -1.06
CA LEU A 20 -2.23 10.97 0.22
C LEU A 20 -1.58 12.34 0.07
N MET A 21 -1.38 12.79 -1.17
CA MET A 21 -0.76 14.07 -1.45
C MET A 21 -1.60 15.22 -0.87
N GLY A 22 -0.93 16.13 -0.19
CA GLY A 22 -1.62 17.28 0.41
C GLY A 22 -2.35 16.99 1.71
N LYS A 23 -2.35 15.74 2.16
CA LYS A 23 -2.98 15.39 3.43
C LYS A 23 -2.04 15.70 4.59
N ASP A 24 -2.61 15.93 5.76
CA ASP A 24 -1.82 16.21 6.96
C ASP A 24 -1.37 14.94 7.66
N LYS A 25 -2.06 13.84 7.46
CA LYS A 25 -1.67 12.54 8.01
C LYS A 25 -2.10 11.43 7.08
N ALA A 26 -1.39 10.30 7.17
CA ALA A 26 -1.69 9.13 6.37
C ALA A 26 -2.90 8.38 6.94
N TYR A 27 -3.64 7.74 6.04
CA TYR A 27 -4.63 6.74 6.39
C TYR A 27 -4.56 5.65 5.30
N PRO A 28 -5.02 4.43 5.60
CA PRO A 28 -4.89 3.35 4.63
C PRO A 28 -5.71 3.62 3.37
N ILE A 29 -5.05 3.52 2.21
CA ILE A 29 -5.74 3.65 0.92
C ILE A 29 -5.34 2.50 0.01
N TYR A 30 -6.23 2.15 -0.91
CA TYR A 30 -6.03 1.10 -1.89
C TYR A 30 -6.39 1.63 -3.27
N PHE A 31 -5.52 1.36 -4.24
CA PHE A 31 -5.77 1.74 -5.62
C PHE A 31 -5.00 0.82 -6.55
N LYS A 32 -5.24 0.95 -7.86
CA LYS A 32 -4.57 0.14 -8.86
C LYS A 32 -3.70 1.01 -9.75
N THR A 33 -2.45 0.61 -9.90
CA THR A 33 -1.55 1.21 -10.89
C THR A 33 -0.41 0.24 -11.17
N ARG A 34 0.04 0.19 -12.42
CA ARG A 34 1.15 -0.68 -12.82
C ARG A 34 2.47 0.03 -12.93
N PHE A 35 2.44 1.36 -13.02
CA PHE A 35 3.62 2.11 -13.45
C PHE A 35 4.45 2.65 -12.28
N GLY A 36 4.13 2.22 -11.08
CA GLY A 36 4.82 2.72 -9.93
C GLY A 36 4.08 3.88 -9.28
N ILE A 37 4.64 4.38 -8.21
CA ILE A 37 4.11 5.53 -7.50
C ILE A 37 5.24 6.48 -7.18
N HIS A 38 4.90 7.71 -6.88
CA HIS A 38 5.85 8.65 -6.33
C HIS A 38 5.30 9.24 -5.05
N THR A 39 6.20 9.75 -4.22
CA THR A 39 5.84 10.35 -2.94
C THR A 39 6.11 11.85 -2.94
N PHE A 40 6.18 12.46 -4.14
CA PHE A 40 6.31 13.91 -4.23
C PHE A 40 5.09 14.57 -3.58
N PHE A 41 5.34 15.62 -2.84
CA PHE A 41 4.31 16.40 -2.16
C PHE A 41 3.63 15.68 -0.98
N LEU A 42 4.10 14.49 -0.60
CA LEU A 42 3.69 13.91 0.68
C LEU A 42 4.39 14.68 1.80
N LYS A 43 3.71 14.79 2.92
CA LYS A 43 4.22 15.49 4.11
C LYS A 43 4.81 14.54 5.14
N PHE A 44 4.82 13.23 4.84
CA PHE A 44 5.19 12.20 5.82
C PHE A 44 5.63 10.94 5.07
N PRO A 45 6.42 10.08 5.71
CA PRO A 45 6.72 8.77 5.13
C PRO A 45 5.50 7.86 5.21
N ILE A 46 5.48 6.85 4.34
CA ILE A 46 4.40 5.86 4.31
C ILE A 46 4.98 4.46 4.20
N ASP A 47 4.18 3.47 4.54
CA ASP A 47 4.45 2.07 4.21
C ASP A 47 3.67 1.74 2.94
N VAL A 48 4.24 0.86 2.10
CA VAL A 48 3.61 0.46 0.84
C VAL A 48 3.61 -1.05 0.74
N VAL A 49 2.47 -1.61 0.37
CA VAL A 49 2.29 -3.05 0.15
C VAL A 49 1.78 -3.24 -1.27
N ILE A 50 2.48 -4.06 -2.04
CA ILE A 50 2.05 -4.42 -3.39
C ILE A 50 1.51 -5.84 -3.34
N LEU A 51 0.34 -6.05 -3.92
CA LEU A 51 -0.34 -7.33 -3.90
C LEU A 51 -0.52 -7.84 -5.33
N ASP A 52 -0.55 -9.16 -5.45
CA ASP A 52 -0.91 -9.79 -6.72
C ASP A 52 -2.43 -9.84 -6.88
N LYS A 53 -2.92 -10.46 -7.96
CA LYS A 53 -4.34 -10.51 -8.25
C LYS A 53 -5.13 -11.31 -7.21
N GLU A 54 -4.45 -12.15 -6.45
CA GLU A 54 -5.07 -12.94 -5.38
C GLU A 54 -4.93 -12.25 -4.02
N LYS A 55 -4.40 -11.04 -4.02
CA LYS A 55 -4.20 -10.23 -2.82
C LYS A 55 -3.14 -10.81 -1.89
N ARG A 56 -2.16 -11.54 -2.46
CA ARG A 56 -0.99 -11.94 -1.69
C ARG A 56 0.08 -10.90 -1.80
N VAL A 57 0.82 -10.71 -0.73
CA VAL A 57 1.87 -9.69 -0.65
C VAL A 57 3.06 -10.12 -1.51
N VAL A 58 3.42 -9.26 -2.47
CA VAL A 58 4.58 -9.51 -3.35
C VAL A 58 5.71 -8.52 -3.15
N LYS A 59 5.43 -7.39 -2.49
CA LYS A 59 6.47 -6.41 -2.17
C LYS A 59 6.05 -5.60 -0.96
N LEU A 60 7.01 -5.35 -0.08
CA LEU A 60 6.83 -4.54 1.12
C LEU A 60 7.88 -3.43 1.11
N VAL A 61 7.46 -2.22 1.36
CA VAL A 61 8.36 -1.09 1.51
C VAL A 61 7.97 -0.34 2.77
N GLU A 62 8.86 -0.34 3.76
CA GLU A 62 8.64 0.37 5.01
C GLU A 62 9.28 1.75 4.92
N ARG A 63 8.59 2.72 5.45
CA ARG A 63 9.12 4.08 5.61
C ARG A 63 9.64 4.66 4.30
N LEU A 64 8.77 4.66 3.30
CA LEU A 64 9.08 5.34 2.04
C LEU A 64 8.90 6.84 2.28
N THR A 65 10.01 7.56 2.24
CA THR A 65 10.02 8.98 2.57
C THR A 65 9.49 9.81 1.40
N PRO A 66 9.11 11.07 1.64
CA PRO A 66 8.71 11.97 0.55
C PRO A 66 9.80 12.14 -0.52
N ASN A 67 9.36 12.51 -1.71
CA ASN A 67 10.22 12.81 -2.86
C ASN A 67 10.99 11.60 -3.39
N LYS A 68 10.32 10.45 -3.40
CA LYS A 68 10.88 9.19 -3.92
C LYS A 68 10.00 8.63 -5.03
N PHE A 69 10.58 7.77 -5.83
CA PHE A 69 9.86 6.90 -6.76
C PHE A 69 9.92 5.48 -6.24
N LEU A 70 8.85 4.74 -6.45
CA LEU A 70 8.81 3.31 -6.18
C LEU A 70 8.25 2.61 -7.40
N VAL A 71 9.01 1.65 -7.94
CA VAL A 71 8.56 0.84 -9.07
C VAL A 71 8.62 -0.63 -8.68
N TRP A 72 7.84 -1.45 -9.39
CA TRP A 72 7.79 -2.88 -9.15
C TRP A 72 7.48 -3.60 -10.47
N ASN A 73 7.41 -4.93 -10.42
CA ASN A 73 7.09 -5.73 -11.59
C ASN A 73 5.70 -5.35 -12.13
N LEU A 74 5.64 -5.00 -13.41
CA LEU A 74 4.45 -4.45 -14.04
C LEU A 74 3.25 -5.41 -14.06
N LYS A 75 3.45 -6.69 -13.80
CA LYS A 75 2.33 -7.62 -13.72
C LYS A 75 1.48 -7.43 -12.47
N TYR A 76 1.95 -6.68 -11.48
CA TYR A 76 1.21 -6.41 -10.26
C TYR A 76 0.69 -4.98 -10.28
N ASN A 77 -0.57 -4.81 -9.93
CA ASN A 77 -1.17 -3.48 -9.99
C ASN A 77 -2.01 -3.11 -8.76
N HIS A 78 -1.98 -3.93 -7.71
CA HIS A 78 -2.73 -3.62 -6.49
C HIS A 78 -1.78 -2.98 -5.48
N VAL A 79 -2.09 -1.75 -5.10
CA VAL A 79 -1.23 -0.96 -4.22
C VAL A 79 -2.00 -0.55 -2.98
N VAL A 80 -1.38 -0.77 -1.82
CA VAL A 80 -1.91 -0.32 -0.53
C VAL A 80 -0.88 0.62 0.07
N GLU A 81 -1.29 1.87 0.34
CA GLU A 81 -0.46 2.83 1.07
C GLU A 81 -1.00 2.93 2.48
N LEU A 82 -0.08 2.90 3.44
CA LEU A 82 -0.41 2.77 4.86
C LEU A 82 0.37 3.80 5.67
N PRO A 83 -0.15 4.20 6.82
CA PRO A 83 0.67 4.98 7.75
C PRO A 83 1.96 4.25 8.07
N VAL A 84 3.04 5.00 8.21
CA VAL A 84 4.36 4.44 8.52
C VAL A 84 4.27 3.61 9.81
N GLY A 85 4.93 2.44 9.79
CA GLY A 85 4.91 1.52 10.93
C GLY A 85 3.81 0.48 10.88
N THR A 86 2.86 0.58 9.94
CA THR A 86 1.76 -0.36 9.85
C THR A 86 2.22 -1.76 9.49
N ILE A 87 3.19 -1.87 8.55
CA ILE A 87 3.71 -3.18 8.16
C ILE A 87 4.26 -3.91 9.38
N LYS A 88 5.04 -3.22 10.19
CA LYS A 88 5.65 -3.82 11.37
C LYS A 88 4.62 -4.13 12.44
N ARG A 89 3.71 -3.19 12.72
CA ARG A 89 2.70 -3.37 13.76
C ARG A 89 1.76 -4.53 13.44
N LYS A 90 1.37 -4.69 12.19
CA LYS A 90 0.49 -5.77 11.77
C LYS A 90 1.26 -7.02 11.35
N ASP A 91 2.58 -6.97 11.39
CA ASP A 91 3.44 -8.10 11.02
C ASP A 91 3.10 -8.63 9.61
N ILE A 92 3.02 -7.72 8.65
CA ILE A 92 2.70 -8.08 7.27
C ILE A 92 3.95 -8.65 6.60
N LYS A 93 3.83 -9.84 6.03
CA LYS A 93 4.96 -10.55 5.43
C LYS A 93 4.70 -10.92 3.99
N LEU A 94 5.77 -11.09 3.23
CA LEU A 94 5.70 -11.56 1.85
C LEU A 94 4.95 -12.89 1.79
N GLY A 95 4.09 -13.02 0.79
CA GLY A 95 3.33 -14.25 0.55
C GLY A 95 2.02 -14.34 1.31
N GLU A 96 1.81 -13.49 2.31
CA GLU A 96 0.58 -13.52 3.08
C GLU A 96 -0.59 -12.96 2.29
N LYS A 97 -1.75 -13.51 2.58
CA LYS A 97 -2.98 -13.04 1.96
C LYS A 97 -3.55 -11.87 2.78
N VAL A 98 -3.95 -10.83 2.07
CA VAL A 98 -4.51 -9.63 2.69
C VAL A 98 -5.98 -9.54 2.33
N HIS A 99 -6.82 -9.36 3.35
CA HIS A 99 -8.24 -9.10 3.14
C HIS A 99 -8.46 -7.59 3.25
N LEU A 100 -8.82 -6.98 2.14
CA LEU A 100 -9.07 -5.54 2.10
C LEU A 100 -10.54 -5.28 2.35
N VAL A 101 -10.82 -4.50 3.38
CA VAL A 101 -12.18 -4.05 3.66
C VAL A 101 -12.27 -2.62 3.18
N THR A 102 -13.05 -2.41 2.12
CA THR A 102 -13.13 -1.10 1.47
C THR A 102 -14.28 -0.29 1.99
N HIS A 103 -14.09 1.01 2.03
CA HIS A 103 -15.11 1.96 2.46
C HIS A 103 -15.43 2.94 1.36
#